data_afc86c44eb1b1816814c719397397744
#
_entry.id   afc86c44eb1b1816814c719397397744
#
_cell.length_a   1.000
_cell.length_b   1.000
_cell.length_c   1.000
_cell.angle_alpha   90.00
_cell.angle_beta   90.00
_cell.angle_gamma   90.00
#
_symmetry.space_group_name_H-M   'P 1'
#
loop_
_entity.id
_entity.type
_entity.pdbx_description
1 polymer ?
#
loop_
_entity_poly.entity_id
_entity_poly.type
_entity_poly.pdbx_seq_one_letter_code
_entity_poly.pdbx_strand_id
1 'polypeptide(L)'
;MAKTPKLESRYPYYLANKPVHANTDLPVLDKYSGKVATRVAMADANAIEQAIAAAAKAAAPMAAMKPYQRRAVLEHCVESMRRRKDELAYALCVEAGKPIKDSQGEAERLIDTFRIAADESTRIDGEIVNLEISERTKGYRGFVKRVPLGPCSFITPFNFPLNLVAHKVAPAIAAGCPFVLKPSERTPIGALIIGEVLAGTGLPDGAFSILPCRVQDADPFIEDERLKLLSFTGGQVGWELKARAGKKKVVLELGGNAACIVDADQKPRFDFVISRLVSGSFYQSGQSCIGVQRILVHTSLYDEVKKRFVTATKKLKAGDPKDPETFLGPMIDEAAARRLEGWIAEAKQAGAKILCGGKRNGSMLDATVLENVPHTAKLSGMEAFGPVALLEPFDDFDAALAAVNASDYGLQAGVFTDNLMHAMRAWDALVEGGVVAGDIPSFRVDNMPYGGVKLSGFGREGIRYAIEDMTERRLLVIRDP
;
A
#
# COMPACT_ATOMS: atom_id res chain seq x y z
N MET A 1 -31.03 -9.79 -12.75
CA MET A 1 -29.57 -9.95 -12.85
C MET A 1 -28.95 -8.55 -12.93
N ALA A 2 -28.09 -8.17 -11.99
CA ALA A 2 -27.35 -6.91 -12.08
C ALA A 2 -26.49 -6.93 -13.36
N LYS A 3 -26.46 -5.82 -14.12
CA LYS A 3 -25.61 -5.72 -15.31
C LYS A 3 -24.15 -5.85 -14.85
N THR A 4 -23.39 -6.74 -15.47
CA THR A 4 -21.93 -6.79 -15.27
C THR A 4 -21.36 -5.40 -15.57
N PRO A 5 -20.59 -4.79 -14.65
CA PRO A 5 -19.95 -3.51 -14.90
C PRO A 5 -19.07 -3.58 -16.15
N LYS A 6 -18.98 -2.49 -16.88
CA LYS A 6 -18.13 -2.38 -18.08
C LYS A 6 -17.19 -1.20 -17.89
N LEU A 7 -15.95 -1.37 -18.36
CA LEU A 7 -15.02 -0.27 -18.46
C LEU A 7 -15.44 0.67 -19.60
N GLU A 8 -15.12 1.94 -19.47
CA GLU A 8 -15.20 2.90 -20.57
C GLU A 8 -14.24 2.51 -21.70
N SER A 9 -14.55 2.85 -22.93
CA SER A 9 -13.67 2.57 -24.07
C SER A 9 -12.34 3.33 -24.01
N ARG A 10 -12.33 4.46 -23.31
CA ARG A 10 -11.16 5.32 -23.06
C ARG A 10 -11.35 6.12 -21.78
N TYR A 11 -10.24 6.38 -21.07
CA TYR A 11 -10.20 7.24 -19.89
C TYR A 11 -9.32 8.46 -20.12
N PRO A 12 -9.72 9.64 -19.61
CA PRO A 12 -8.86 10.84 -19.58
C PRO A 12 -7.82 10.70 -18.48
N TYR A 13 -6.78 11.53 -18.49
CA TYR A 13 -6.10 11.93 -17.26
C TYR A 13 -6.77 13.21 -16.69
N TYR A 14 -6.47 13.53 -15.44
CA TYR A 14 -6.99 14.73 -14.79
C TYR A 14 -5.88 15.75 -14.59
N LEU A 15 -6.05 16.95 -15.15
CA LEU A 15 -5.13 18.08 -15.02
C LEU A 15 -5.89 19.25 -14.41
N ALA A 16 -5.41 19.75 -13.28
CA ALA A 16 -6.01 20.86 -12.56
C ALA A 16 -7.53 20.68 -12.37
N ASN A 17 -7.94 19.54 -11.82
CA ASN A 17 -9.31 19.08 -11.58
C ASN A 17 -10.14 18.72 -12.83
N LYS A 18 -9.60 18.86 -14.04
CA LYS A 18 -10.38 18.69 -15.27
C LYS A 18 -9.95 17.46 -16.06
N PRO A 19 -10.90 16.71 -16.66
CA PRO A 19 -10.55 15.57 -17.52
C PRO A 19 -9.94 16.08 -18.84
N VAL A 20 -8.86 15.42 -19.28
CA VAL A 20 -8.15 15.71 -20.54
C VAL A 20 -8.01 14.45 -21.38
N HIS A 21 -8.63 14.45 -22.55
CA HIS A 21 -8.59 13.37 -23.55
C HIS A 21 -7.56 13.66 -24.65
N ALA A 22 -6.29 13.89 -24.26
CA ALA A 22 -5.24 14.31 -25.19
C ALA A 22 -4.88 13.24 -26.24
N ASN A 23 -4.92 11.97 -25.85
CA ASN A 23 -4.52 10.81 -26.67
C ASN A 23 -5.15 9.51 -26.15
N THR A 24 -4.74 8.37 -26.71
CA THR A 24 -5.13 7.01 -26.28
C THR A 24 -3.91 6.09 -26.23
N ASP A 25 -2.77 6.62 -25.77
CA ASP A 25 -1.46 6.01 -25.98
C ASP A 25 -1.22 4.82 -25.05
N LEU A 26 -1.86 4.79 -23.88
CA LEU A 26 -1.67 3.72 -22.91
C LEU A 26 -2.74 2.63 -23.07
N PRO A 27 -2.43 1.47 -23.67
CA PRO A 27 -3.30 0.31 -23.64
C PRO A 27 -3.27 -0.32 -22.25
N VAL A 28 -4.44 -0.46 -21.63
CA VAL A 28 -4.59 -1.21 -20.38
C VAL A 28 -5.09 -2.60 -20.71
N LEU A 29 -4.33 -3.60 -20.28
CA LEU A 29 -4.62 -5.00 -20.56
C LEU A 29 -5.51 -5.61 -19.47
N ASP A 30 -6.46 -6.43 -19.88
CA ASP A 30 -7.01 -7.45 -19.01
C ASP A 30 -5.90 -8.47 -18.71
N LYS A 31 -5.46 -8.54 -17.46
CA LYS A 31 -4.26 -9.30 -17.07
C LYS A 31 -4.43 -10.81 -17.24
N TYR A 32 -5.65 -11.30 -17.22
CA TYR A 32 -5.94 -12.72 -17.43
C TYR A 32 -5.93 -13.11 -18.89
N SER A 33 -6.62 -12.34 -19.73
CA SER A 33 -6.74 -12.65 -21.17
C SER A 33 -5.59 -12.09 -22.00
N GLY A 34 -4.80 -11.14 -21.49
CA GLY A 34 -3.77 -10.43 -22.23
C GLY A 34 -4.29 -9.45 -23.30
N LYS A 35 -5.61 -9.30 -23.44
CA LYS A 35 -6.22 -8.42 -24.44
C LYS A 35 -6.32 -6.99 -23.93
N VAL A 36 -6.29 -6.01 -24.84
CA VAL A 36 -6.55 -4.61 -24.50
C VAL A 36 -8.00 -4.48 -24.05
N ALA A 37 -8.20 -4.09 -22.80
CA ALA A 37 -9.51 -3.87 -22.19
C ALA A 37 -10.01 -2.44 -22.42
N THR A 38 -9.12 -1.47 -22.35
CA THR A 38 -9.41 -0.04 -22.57
C THR A 38 -8.12 0.71 -22.91
N ARG A 39 -8.25 2.01 -23.21
CA ARG A 39 -7.12 2.90 -23.44
C ARG A 39 -7.19 4.11 -22.53
N VAL A 40 -6.04 4.63 -22.14
CA VAL A 40 -5.90 5.75 -21.22
C VAL A 40 -5.05 6.82 -21.86
N ALA A 41 -5.42 8.09 -21.66
CA ALA A 41 -4.61 9.22 -22.06
C ALA A 41 -3.37 9.33 -21.18
N MET A 42 -2.20 9.57 -21.80
CA MET A 42 -0.93 9.79 -21.12
C MET A 42 -0.60 11.28 -21.08
N ALA A 43 -0.12 11.74 -19.94
CA ALA A 43 0.41 13.07 -19.77
C ALA A 43 1.85 13.14 -20.29
N ASP A 44 2.16 14.21 -21.00
CA ASP A 44 3.50 14.58 -21.43
C ASP A 44 4.19 15.52 -20.43
N ALA A 45 5.44 15.90 -20.70
CA ALA A 45 6.20 16.81 -19.85
C ALA A 45 5.52 18.18 -19.66
N ASN A 46 4.82 18.68 -20.68
CA ASN A 46 4.10 19.97 -20.60
C ASN A 46 2.87 19.85 -19.69
N ALA A 47 2.12 18.76 -19.77
CA ALA A 47 0.99 18.50 -18.89
C ALA A 47 1.44 18.34 -17.42
N ILE A 48 2.61 17.70 -17.18
CA ILE A 48 3.20 17.57 -15.83
C ILE A 48 3.58 18.95 -15.29
N GLU A 49 4.26 19.79 -16.08
CA GLU A 49 4.60 21.17 -15.68
C GLU A 49 3.35 22.00 -15.34
N GLN A 50 2.33 21.94 -16.18
CA GLN A 50 1.06 22.63 -15.94
C GLN A 50 0.38 22.15 -14.65
N ALA A 51 0.43 20.85 -14.37
CA ALA A 51 -0.16 20.28 -13.16
C ALA A 51 0.56 20.76 -11.90
N ILE A 52 1.90 20.78 -11.90
CA ILE A 52 2.71 21.27 -10.78
C ILE A 52 2.45 22.79 -10.58
N ALA A 53 2.44 23.56 -11.65
CA ALA A 53 2.13 25.00 -11.60
C ALA A 53 0.71 25.26 -11.05
N ALA A 54 -0.27 24.46 -11.45
CA ALA A 54 -1.64 24.57 -10.95
C ALA A 54 -1.72 24.21 -9.45
N ALA A 55 -1.07 23.13 -9.02
CA ALA A 55 -1.00 22.76 -7.61
C ALA A 55 -0.32 23.85 -6.76
N ALA A 56 0.74 24.47 -7.27
CA ALA A 56 1.40 25.57 -6.58
C ALA A 56 0.45 26.79 -6.40
N LYS A 57 -0.34 27.14 -7.40
CA LYS A 57 -1.36 28.21 -7.33
C LYS A 57 -2.51 27.84 -6.38
N ALA A 58 -2.90 26.57 -6.33
CA ALA A 58 -3.97 26.06 -5.48
C ALA A 58 -3.59 25.98 -3.99
N ALA A 59 -2.32 26.14 -3.62
CA ALA A 59 -1.85 25.99 -2.24
C ALA A 59 -2.59 26.92 -1.26
N ALA A 60 -2.72 28.21 -1.59
CA ALA A 60 -3.41 29.17 -0.72
C ALA A 60 -4.93 28.93 -0.66
N PRO A 61 -5.66 28.74 -1.77
CA PRO A 61 -7.08 28.35 -1.73
C PRO A 61 -7.36 27.07 -0.95
N MET A 62 -6.54 26.02 -1.12
CA MET A 62 -6.67 24.77 -0.39
C MET A 62 -6.44 24.95 1.12
N ALA A 63 -5.41 25.70 1.50
CA ALA A 63 -5.12 26.02 2.90
C ALA A 63 -6.21 26.89 3.56
N ALA A 64 -6.94 27.70 2.78
CA ALA A 64 -8.04 28.52 3.26
C ALA A 64 -9.34 27.73 3.49
N MET A 65 -9.50 26.53 2.91
CA MET A 65 -10.66 25.68 3.14
C MET A 65 -10.81 25.35 4.62
N LYS A 66 -12.00 25.54 5.15
CA LYS A 66 -12.32 25.23 6.54
C LYS A 66 -12.42 23.71 6.74
N PRO A 67 -12.15 23.18 7.95
CA PRO A 67 -12.27 21.74 8.23
C PRO A 67 -13.59 21.12 7.75
N TYR A 68 -14.73 21.76 8.00
CA TYR A 68 -16.04 21.27 7.57
C TYR A 68 -16.19 21.20 6.04
N GLN A 69 -15.54 22.10 5.28
CA GLN A 69 -15.57 22.08 3.81
C GLN A 69 -14.76 20.90 3.26
N ARG A 70 -13.58 20.65 3.82
CA ARG A 70 -12.74 19.48 3.48
C ARG A 70 -13.45 18.18 3.82
N ARG A 71 -14.12 18.13 4.98
CA ARG A 71 -14.97 17.01 5.38
C ARG A 71 -16.08 16.76 4.35
N ALA A 72 -16.81 17.79 3.93
CA ALA A 72 -17.89 17.65 2.96
C ALA A 72 -17.40 17.10 1.61
N VAL A 73 -16.20 17.50 1.14
CA VAL A 73 -15.57 16.94 -0.05
C VAL A 73 -15.32 15.43 0.13
N LEU A 74 -14.74 15.03 1.25
CA LEU A 74 -14.41 13.62 1.54
C LEU A 74 -15.70 12.78 1.69
N GLU A 75 -16.73 13.29 2.34
CA GLU A 75 -18.04 12.62 2.45
C GLU A 75 -18.71 12.44 1.08
N HIS A 76 -18.62 13.45 0.19
CA HIS A 76 -19.08 13.32 -1.21
C HIS A 76 -18.34 12.17 -1.93
N CYS A 77 -17.02 12.06 -1.72
CA CYS A 77 -16.23 10.95 -2.28
C CYS A 77 -16.72 9.61 -1.75
N VAL A 78 -16.93 9.49 -0.43
CA VAL A 78 -17.46 8.26 0.21
C VAL A 78 -18.77 7.81 -0.45
N GLU A 79 -19.74 8.72 -0.57
CA GLU A 79 -21.05 8.40 -1.16
C GLU A 79 -20.94 8.04 -2.65
N SER A 80 -20.09 8.73 -3.40
CA SER A 80 -19.88 8.47 -4.82
C SER A 80 -19.21 7.12 -5.06
N MET A 81 -18.16 6.79 -4.29
CA MET A 81 -17.45 5.51 -4.38
C MET A 81 -18.33 4.34 -3.92
N ARG A 82 -19.18 4.55 -2.90
CA ARG A 82 -20.16 3.54 -2.47
C ARG A 82 -21.12 3.15 -3.59
N ARG A 83 -21.63 4.13 -4.34
CA ARG A 83 -22.49 3.88 -5.51
C ARG A 83 -21.77 3.19 -6.67
N ARG A 84 -20.45 3.37 -6.78
CA ARG A 84 -19.60 2.83 -7.85
C ARG A 84 -18.75 1.63 -7.41
N LYS A 85 -19.04 1.03 -6.26
CA LYS A 85 -18.24 -0.05 -5.67
C LYS A 85 -17.99 -1.21 -6.64
N ASP A 86 -19.05 -1.68 -7.33
CA ASP A 86 -18.95 -2.80 -8.26
C ASP A 86 -18.10 -2.45 -9.49
N GLU A 87 -18.20 -1.21 -9.99
CA GLU A 87 -17.37 -0.71 -11.08
C GLU A 87 -15.87 -0.68 -10.67
N LEU A 88 -15.58 -0.15 -9.48
CA LEU A 88 -14.22 -0.10 -8.93
C LEU A 88 -13.65 -1.51 -8.75
N ALA A 89 -14.42 -2.44 -8.20
CA ALA A 89 -14.00 -3.83 -8.04
C ALA A 89 -13.75 -4.51 -9.41
N TYR A 90 -14.60 -4.26 -10.39
CA TYR A 90 -14.42 -4.80 -11.74
C TYR A 90 -13.19 -4.23 -12.43
N ALA A 91 -12.92 -2.94 -12.29
CA ALA A 91 -11.70 -2.31 -12.81
C ALA A 91 -10.44 -3.00 -12.26
N LEU A 92 -10.41 -3.30 -10.95
CA LEU A 92 -9.30 -4.05 -10.33
C LEU A 92 -9.13 -5.46 -10.90
N CYS A 93 -10.23 -6.20 -11.09
CA CYS A 93 -10.17 -7.53 -11.71
C CYS A 93 -9.49 -7.47 -13.09
N VAL A 94 -9.78 -6.45 -13.88
CA VAL A 94 -9.26 -6.30 -15.24
C VAL A 94 -7.82 -5.81 -15.22
N GLU A 95 -7.57 -4.65 -14.60
CA GLU A 95 -6.27 -3.98 -14.71
C GLU A 95 -5.18 -4.57 -13.82
N ALA A 96 -5.54 -5.18 -12.68
CA ALA A 96 -4.58 -5.79 -11.75
C ALA A 96 -4.57 -7.33 -11.78
N GLY A 97 -5.56 -7.96 -12.44
CA GLY A 97 -5.73 -9.41 -12.39
C GLY A 97 -6.15 -9.92 -11.00
N LYS A 98 -6.70 -9.04 -10.18
CA LYS A 98 -7.06 -9.34 -8.79
C LYS A 98 -8.38 -10.11 -8.72
N PRO A 99 -8.48 -11.24 -7.99
CA PRO A 99 -9.74 -11.95 -7.79
C PRO A 99 -10.86 -11.03 -7.32
N ILE A 100 -12.09 -11.25 -7.80
CA ILE A 100 -13.21 -10.33 -7.56
C ILE A 100 -13.51 -10.14 -6.07
N LYS A 101 -13.34 -11.17 -5.24
CA LYS A 101 -13.53 -11.07 -3.79
C LYS A 101 -12.50 -10.11 -3.16
N ASP A 102 -11.24 -10.23 -3.56
CA ASP A 102 -10.17 -9.33 -3.09
C ASP A 102 -10.38 -7.89 -3.61
N SER A 103 -10.87 -7.76 -4.85
CA SER A 103 -11.19 -6.47 -5.46
C SER A 103 -12.35 -5.77 -4.75
N GLN A 104 -13.38 -6.49 -4.35
CA GLN A 104 -14.49 -5.97 -3.55
C GLN A 104 -14.01 -5.51 -2.17
N GLY A 105 -13.14 -6.30 -1.53
CA GLY A 105 -12.52 -5.92 -0.26
C GLY A 105 -11.67 -4.65 -0.37
N GLU A 106 -10.91 -4.47 -1.46
CA GLU A 106 -10.14 -3.24 -1.67
C GLU A 106 -11.03 -2.03 -1.94
N ALA A 107 -12.14 -2.20 -2.68
CA ALA A 107 -13.12 -1.13 -2.91
C ALA A 107 -13.82 -0.70 -1.60
N GLU A 108 -14.07 -1.63 -0.68
CA GLU A 108 -14.57 -1.29 0.66
C GLU A 108 -13.55 -0.50 1.48
N ARG A 109 -12.28 -0.94 1.46
CA ARG A 109 -11.20 -0.24 2.14
C ARG A 109 -10.97 1.16 1.58
N LEU A 110 -11.10 1.36 0.26
CA LEU A 110 -11.07 2.70 -0.35
C LEU A 110 -12.11 3.62 0.30
N ILE A 111 -13.36 3.14 0.43
CA ILE A 111 -14.47 3.90 1.04
C ILE A 111 -14.16 4.21 2.51
N ASP A 112 -13.68 3.22 3.26
CA ASP A 112 -13.30 3.39 4.67
C ASP A 112 -12.16 4.39 4.85
N THR A 113 -11.15 4.36 3.98
CA THR A 113 -10.01 5.29 3.99
C THR A 113 -10.49 6.75 3.84
N PHE A 114 -11.38 7.01 2.88
CA PHE A 114 -11.96 8.35 2.70
C PHE A 114 -12.87 8.75 3.86
N ARG A 115 -13.63 7.81 4.45
CA ARG A 115 -14.46 8.06 5.63
C ARG A 115 -13.62 8.45 6.84
N ILE A 116 -12.54 7.70 7.11
CA ILE A 116 -11.61 8.04 8.19
C ILE A 116 -10.98 9.41 7.96
N ALA A 117 -10.59 9.73 6.70
CA ALA A 117 -10.06 11.04 6.39
C ALA A 117 -11.08 12.18 6.58
N ALA A 118 -12.37 11.94 6.29
CA ALA A 118 -13.44 12.89 6.58
C ALA A 118 -13.53 13.17 8.08
N ASP A 119 -13.48 12.15 8.91
CA ASP A 119 -13.50 12.28 10.36
C ASP A 119 -12.25 13.00 10.90
N GLU A 120 -11.06 12.63 10.43
CA GLU A 120 -9.79 13.23 10.84
C GLU A 120 -9.64 14.69 10.36
N SER A 121 -10.27 15.09 9.25
CA SER A 121 -10.19 16.47 8.74
C SER A 121 -10.64 17.53 9.74
N THR A 122 -11.51 17.16 10.71
CA THR A 122 -12.02 18.04 11.76
C THR A 122 -11.30 17.83 13.12
N ARG A 123 -10.28 16.96 13.16
CA ARG A 123 -9.50 16.63 14.37
C ARG A 123 -8.03 17.08 14.25
N ILE A 124 -7.73 17.97 13.31
CA ILE A 124 -6.38 18.55 13.13
C ILE A 124 -6.25 19.70 14.14
N ASP A 125 -5.95 19.34 15.37
CA ASP A 125 -5.91 20.25 16.50
C ASP A 125 -4.56 20.95 16.63
N GLY A 126 -4.51 21.94 17.52
CA GLY A 126 -3.33 22.60 18.02
C GLY A 126 -3.06 22.25 19.47
N GLU A 127 -2.09 22.90 20.06
CA GLU A 127 -1.70 22.73 21.46
C GLU A 127 -1.36 24.07 22.11
N ILE A 128 -1.57 24.16 23.40
CA ILE A 128 -1.06 25.27 24.24
C ILE A 128 0.25 24.78 24.84
N VAL A 129 1.30 25.52 24.62
CA VAL A 129 2.64 25.21 25.14
C VAL A 129 2.94 26.12 26.31
N ASN A 130 3.26 25.52 27.47
CA ASN A 130 3.70 26.28 28.61
C ASN A 130 5.12 26.81 28.35
N LEU A 131 5.24 28.14 28.23
CA LEU A 131 6.52 28.81 28.01
C LEU A 131 7.13 29.39 29.29
N GLU A 132 6.34 29.49 30.38
CA GLU A 132 6.82 30.01 31.68
C GLU A 132 7.54 28.90 32.46
N ILE A 133 8.67 28.44 31.94
CA ILE A 133 9.50 27.35 32.52
C ILE A 133 10.58 27.88 33.49
N SER A 134 10.73 29.21 33.56
CA SER A 134 11.68 29.89 34.45
C SER A 134 11.27 31.35 34.61
N GLU A 135 11.80 32.03 35.65
CA GLU A 135 11.59 33.47 35.88
C GLU A 135 11.89 34.34 34.65
N ARG A 136 12.89 33.96 33.86
CA ARG A 136 13.26 34.63 32.62
C ARG A 136 12.18 34.63 31.54
N THR A 137 11.28 33.64 31.59
CA THR A 137 10.24 33.46 30.59
C THR A 137 8.82 33.79 31.11
N LYS A 138 8.76 34.49 32.23
CA LYS A 138 7.50 34.96 32.83
C LYS A 138 6.77 35.92 31.88
N GLY A 139 5.48 35.75 31.76
CA GLY A 139 4.60 36.53 30.89
C GLY A 139 4.57 36.07 29.44
N TYR A 140 5.16 34.90 29.08
CA TYR A 140 5.09 34.36 27.73
C TYR A 140 4.04 33.24 27.62
N ARG A 141 3.21 33.31 26.58
CA ARG A 141 2.21 32.28 26.23
C ARG A 141 2.49 31.73 24.84
N GLY A 142 2.42 30.41 24.69
CA GLY A 142 2.64 29.71 23.43
C GLY A 142 1.38 29.02 22.91
N PHE A 143 1.08 29.24 21.63
CA PHE A 143 0.00 28.55 20.93
C PHE A 143 0.55 27.92 19.67
N VAL A 144 0.31 26.62 19.46
CA VAL A 144 0.72 25.90 18.26
C VAL A 144 -0.53 25.53 17.48
N LYS A 145 -0.51 25.76 16.17
CA LYS A 145 -1.49 25.22 15.22
C LYS A 145 -0.81 24.43 14.12
N ARG A 146 -1.52 23.46 13.54
CA ARG A 146 -1.09 22.80 12.32
C ARG A 146 -1.55 23.59 11.10
N VAL A 147 -0.66 23.74 10.12
CA VAL A 147 -0.93 24.39 8.84
C VAL A 147 -0.57 23.47 7.70
N PRO A 148 -1.30 23.48 6.56
CA PRO A 148 -0.95 22.68 5.40
C PRO A 148 0.50 22.91 4.95
N LEU A 149 1.19 21.83 4.59
CA LEU A 149 2.58 21.86 4.11
C LEU A 149 2.71 22.56 2.75
N GLY A 150 1.70 22.40 1.89
CA GLY A 150 1.69 22.87 0.52
C GLY A 150 1.52 21.73 -0.49
N PRO A 151 1.87 21.95 -1.79
CA PRO A 151 1.69 20.94 -2.82
C PRO A 151 2.46 19.65 -2.54
N CYS A 152 1.78 18.50 -2.71
CA CYS A 152 2.34 17.17 -2.49
C CYS A 152 2.48 16.40 -3.80
N SER A 153 3.49 15.55 -3.87
CA SER A 153 3.74 14.62 -4.96
C SER A 153 3.51 13.19 -4.52
N PHE A 154 2.76 12.44 -5.32
CA PHE A 154 2.41 11.06 -5.04
C PHE A 154 2.74 10.15 -6.21
N ILE A 155 3.36 8.99 -5.93
CA ILE A 155 3.63 7.94 -6.90
C ILE A 155 3.16 6.62 -6.30
N THR A 156 2.28 5.89 -7.02
CA THR A 156 1.66 4.67 -6.52
C THR A 156 1.96 3.45 -7.41
N PRO A 157 2.10 2.25 -6.81
CA PRO A 157 2.32 1.00 -7.52
C PRO A 157 1.02 0.37 -8.03
N PHE A 158 1.13 -0.84 -8.56
CA PHE A 158 0.04 -1.54 -9.25
C PHE A 158 -0.81 -2.46 -8.37
N ASN A 159 -0.32 -2.87 -7.19
CA ASN A 159 -0.88 -4.02 -6.46
C ASN A 159 -2.15 -3.72 -5.65
N PHE A 160 -2.28 -2.49 -5.12
CA PHE A 160 -3.50 -1.96 -4.50
C PHE A 160 -3.83 -0.59 -5.08
N PRO A 161 -4.24 -0.52 -6.36
CA PRO A 161 -4.33 0.75 -7.09
C PRO A 161 -5.43 1.69 -6.59
N LEU A 162 -6.40 1.20 -5.82
CA LEU A 162 -7.38 2.04 -5.12
C LEU A 162 -6.86 2.51 -3.76
N ASN A 163 -6.44 1.56 -2.92
CA ASN A 163 -6.11 1.88 -1.53
C ASN A 163 -4.83 2.71 -1.41
N LEU A 164 -3.79 2.41 -2.20
CA LEU A 164 -2.54 3.15 -2.14
C LEU A 164 -2.68 4.57 -2.71
N VAL A 165 -3.63 4.79 -3.62
CA VAL A 165 -4.05 6.13 -4.03
C VAL A 165 -4.80 6.82 -2.88
N ALA A 166 -5.78 6.14 -2.27
CA ALA A 166 -6.57 6.69 -1.18
C ALA A 166 -5.73 7.14 0.01
N HIS A 167 -4.73 6.33 0.40
CA HIS A 167 -3.81 6.64 1.52
C HIS A 167 -2.96 7.90 1.32
N LYS A 168 -2.86 8.40 0.09
CA LYS A 168 -2.15 9.64 -0.25
C LYS A 168 -3.12 10.80 -0.49
N VAL A 169 -4.16 10.56 -1.28
CA VAL A 169 -5.12 11.58 -1.72
C VAL A 169 -6.04 12.03 -0.59
N ALA A 170 -6.63 11.09 0.15
CA ALA A 170 -7.60 11.43 1.19
C ALA A 170 -6.98 12.27 2.34
N PRO A 171 -5.80 11.90 2.90
CA PRO A 171 -5.16 12.74 3.90
C PRO A 171 -4.68 14.09 3.35
N ALA A 172 -4.29 14.18 2.05
CA ALA A 172 -3.93 15.46 1.45
C ALA A 172 -5.11 16.44 1.43
N ILE A 173 -6.30 15.95 1.05
CA ILE A 173 -7.54 16.74 1.10
C ILE A 173 -7.86 17.12 2.55
N ALA A 174 -7.80 16.17 3.49
CA ALA A 174 -8.02 16.41 4.91
C ALA A 174 -7.07 17.46 5.49
N ALA A 175 -5.79 17.44 5.10
CA ALA A 175 -4.77 18.40 5.51
C ALA A 175 -4.92 19.77 4.82
N GLY A 176 -5.62 19.86 3.67
CA GLY A 176 -5.72 21.07 2.86
C GLY A 176 -4.52 21.28 1.93
N CYS A 177 -3.90 20.20 1.47
CA CYS A 177 -2.78 20.20 0.54
C CYS A 177 -3.25 19.87 -0.89
N PRO A 178 -2.93 20.66 -1.90
CA PRO A 178 -3.09 20.26 -3.29
C PRO A 178 -2.06 19.20 -3.66
N PHE A 179 -2.32 18.41 -4.71
CA PHE A 179 -1.41 17.33 -5.06
C PHE A 179 -1.34 17.04 -6.57
N VAL A 180 -0.24 16.42 -6.95
CA VAL A 180 -0.03 15.74 -8.24
C VAL A 180 0.22 14.26 -7.97
N LEU A 181 -0.48 13.38 -8.67
CA LEU A 181 -0.39 11.93 -8.52
C LEU A 181 0.00 11.27 -9.84
N LYS A 182 1.06 10.46 -9.80
CA LYS A 182 1.40 9.51 -10.86
C LYS A 182 0.97 8.09 -10.44
N PRO A 183 -0.14 7.57 -10.98
CA PRO A 183 -0.49 6.16 -10.79
C PRO A 183 0.42 5.26 -11.63
N SER A 184 0.44 3.97 -11.28
CA SER A 184 1.11 2.97 -12.11
C SER A 184 0.50 2.92 -13.51
N GLU A 185 1.33 2.89 -14.55
CA GLU A 185 0.88 2.68 -15.94
C GLU A 185 0.21 1.31 -16.15
N ARG A 186 0.50 0.35 -15.27
CA ARG A 186 -0.08 -1.00 -15.33
C ARG A 186 -1.53 -1.05 -14.85
N THR A 187 -1.91 -0.13 -13.95
CA THR A 187 -3.21 -0.10 -13.27
C THR A 187 -3.68 1.35 -13.01
N PRO A 188 -3.93 2.13 -14.06
CA PRO A 188 -4.29 3.54 -13.90
C PRO A 188 -5.80 3.78 -13.69
N ILE A 189 -6.67 2.81 -14.06
CA ILE A 189 -8.12 3.02 -14.15
C ILE A 189 -8.72 3.40 -12.79
N GLY A 190 -8.35 2.68 -11.74
CA GLY A 190 -8.84 2.95 -10.39
C GLY A 190 -8.56 4.38 -9.93
N ALA A 191 -7.33 4.88 -10.16
CA ALA A 191 -6.95 6.25 -9.85
C ALA A 191 -7.73 7.28 -10.68
N LEU A 192 -8.03 6.98 -11.95
CA LEU A 192 -8.78 7.88 -12.83
C LEU A 192 -10.27 7.93 -12.46
N ILE A 193 -10.86 6.83 -11.99
CA ILE A 193 -12.22 6.85 -11.43
C ILE A 193 -12.26 7.69 -10.15
N ILE A 194 -11.24 7.62 -9.30
CA ILE A 194 -11.12 8.52 -8.13
C ILE A 194 -11.01 9.99 -8.62
N GLY A 195 -10.24 10.25 -9.67
CA GLY A 195 -10.12 11.57 -10.28
C GLY A 195 -11.46 12.12 -10.79
N GLU A 196 -12.28 11.28 -11.41
CA GLU A 196 -13.64 11.64 -11.85
C GLU A 196 -14.52 12.03 -10.66
N VAL A 197 -14.49 11.26 -9.59
CA VAL A 197 -15.22 11.57 -8.35
C VAL A 197 -14.77 12.91 -7.77
N LEU A 198 -13.46 13.14 -7.71
CA LEU A 198 -12.90 14.40 -7.20
C LEU A 198 -13.25 15.61 -8.07
N ALA A 199 -13.30 15.45 -9.40
CA ALA A 199 -13.69 16.51 -10.33
C ALA A 199 -15.14 16.98 -10.13
N GLY A 200 -16.01 16.13 -9.55
CA GLY A 200 -17.37 16.45 -9.17
C GLY A 200 -17.53 17.16 -7.83
N THR A 201 -16.43 17.50 -7.14
CA THR A 201 -16.46 18.13 -5.81
C THR A 201 -16.22 19.65 -5.88
N GLY A 202 -16.41 20.32 -4.73
CA GLY A 202 -16.11 21.76 -4.57
C GLY A 202 -14.64 22.07 -4.24
N LEU A 203 -13.69 21.23 -4.64
CA LEU A 203 -12.25 21.51 -4.48
C LEU A 203 -11.85 22.74 -5.32
N PRO A 204 -10.96 23.62 -4.81
CA PRO A 204 -10.44 24.75 -5.58
C PRO A 204 -9.78 24.32 -6.88
N ASP A 205 -9.84 25.17 -7.91
CA ASP A 205 -9.18 24.91 -9.19
C ASP A 205 -7.68 24.63 -9.01
N GLY A 206 -7.21 23.56 -9.63
CA GLY A 206 -5.81 23.11 -9.50
C GLY A 206 -5.49 22.32 -8.25
N ALA A 207 -6.48 21.99 -7.41
CA ALA A 207 -6.29 21.23 -6.19
C ALA A 207 -5.69 19.85 -6.41
N PHE A 208 -5.98 19.23 -7.56
CA PHE A 208 -5.41 17.94 -7.89
C PHE A 208 -5.14 17.74 -9.38
N SER A 209 -4.17 16.89 -9.67
CA SER A 209 -3.94 16.31 -10.99
C SER A 209 -3.57 14.83 -10.84
N ILE A 210 -4.10 13.96 -11.71
CA ILE A 210 -3.80 12.52 -11.76
C ILE A 210 -3.33 12.21 -13.15
N LEU A 211 -2.04 11.90 -13.29
CA LEU A 211 -1.30 11.93 -14.54
C LEU A 211 -0.60 10.59 -14.79
N PRO A 212 -1.25 9.62 -15.46
CA PRO A 212 -0.51 8.51 -16.04
C PRO A 212 0.54 9.06 -17.02
N CYS A 213 1.82 8.81 -16.75
CA CYS A 213 2.95 9.22 -17.58
C CYS A 213 4.04 8.15 -17.55
N ARG A 214 4.94 8.18 -18.52
CA ARG A 214 6.08 7.26 -18.58
C ARG A 214 7.01 7.47 -17.38
N VAL A 215 7.70 6.40 -16.96
CA VAL A 215 8.67 6.48 -15.85
C VAL A 215 9.76 7.51 -16.14
N GLN A 216 10.24 7.58 -17.37
CA GLN A 216 11.27 8.53 -17.79
C GLN A 216 10.84 10.01 -17.72
N ASP A 217 9.53 10.28 -17.69
CA ASP A 217 8.97 11.64 -17.62
C ASP A 217 8.61 12.02 -16.18
N ALA A 218 8.89 11.15 -15.19
CA ALA A 218 8.44 11.30 -13.80
C ALA A 218 9.37 12.14 -12.91
N ASP A 219 10.56 12.54 -13.37
CA ASP A 219 11.53 13.29 -12.58
C ASP A 219 10.96 14.56 -11.94
N PRO A 220 10.09 15.37 -12.59
CA PRO A 220 9.50 16.53 -11.94
C PRO A 220 8.67 16.20 -10.69
N PHE A 221 8.06 15.02 -10.59
CA PHE A 221 7.36 14.58 -9.37
C PHE A 221 8.32 14.45 -8.18
N ILE A 222 9.59 14.17 -8.46
CA ILE A 222 10.63 13.95 -7.45
C ILE A 222 11.39 15.24 -7.16
N GLU A 223 11.81 15.97 -8.20
CA GLU A 223 12.83 17.02 -8.08
C GLU A 223 12.25 18.43 -7.95
N ASP A 224 11.04 18.71 -8.49
CA ASP A 224 10.49 20.06 -8.50
C ASP A 224 10.29 20.63 -7.10
N GLU A 225 10.94 21.76 -6.80
CA GLU A 225 10.96 22.40 -5.48
C GLU A 225 9.61 23.03 -5.06
N ARG A 226 8.67 23.21 -5.99
CA ARG A 226 7.32 23.68 -5.67
C ARG A 226 6.54 22.63 -4.87
N LEU A 227 6.86 21.35 -5.07
CA LEU A 227 6.33 20.23 -4.30
C LEU A 227 7.04 20.12 -2.95
N LYS A 228 6.30 19.95 -1.87
CA LYS A 228 6.82 20.00 -0.48
C LYS A 228 6.94 18.64 0.18
N LEU A 229 6.23 17.65 -0.35
CA LEU A 229 6.28 16.27 0.12
C LEU A 229 6.29 15.32 -1.08
N LEU A 230 7.12 14.28 -1.01
CA LEU A 230 7.09 13.11 -1.89
C LEU A 230 6.60 11.91 -1.08
N SER A 231 5.47 11.33 -1.45
CA SER A 231 5.05 10.02 -0.95
C SER A 231 5.11 9.00 -2.07
N PHE A 232 6.01 8.05 -1.92
CA PHE A 232 6.26 6.98 -2.88
C PHE A 232 5.94 5.62 -2.26
N THR A 233 5.19 4.80 -2.99
CA THR A 233 5.00 3.39 -2.67
C THR A 233 5.46 2.55 -3.85
N GLY A 234 6.36 1.58 -3.62
CA GLY A 234 6.91 0.76 -4.69
C GLY A 234 8.11 -0.09 -4.28
N GLY A 235 9.01 -0.34 -5.20
CA GLY A 235 10.23 -1.11 -4.98
C GLY A 235 11.38 -0.29 -4.38
N GLN A 236 12.56 -0.91 -4.29
CA GLN A 236 13.77 -0.37 -3.66
C GLN A 236 14.30 0.93 -4.32
N VAL A 237 13.87 1.24 -5.54
CA VAL A 237 14.15 2.53 -6.19
C VAL A 237 13.71 3.73 -5.34
N GLY A 238 12.78 3.54 -4.41
CA GLY A 238 12.34 4.59 -3.49
C GLY A 238 13.48 5.27 -2.72
N TRP A 239 14.54 4.54 -2.40
CA TRP A 239 15.72 5.11 -1.72
C TRP A 239 16.51 6.06 -2.63
N GLU A 240 16.61 5.74 -3.93
CA GLU A 240 17.19 6.65 -4.92
C GLU A 240 16.33 7.91 -5.07
N LEU A 241 15.00 7.74 -5.18
CA LEU A 241 14.08 8.88 -5.26
C LEU A 241 14.18 9.78 -4.03
N LYS A 242 14.33 9.20 -2.83
CA LYS A 242 14.56 9.97 -1.58
C LYS A 242 15.83 10.80 -1.67
N ALA A 243 16.92 10.25 -2.19
CA ALA A 243 18.18 10.97 -2.34
C ALA A 243 18.04 12.17 -3.31
N ARG A 244 17.19 12.05 -4.35
CA ARG A 244 16.93 13.10 -5.34
C ARG A 244 15.88 14.12 -4.91
N ALA A 245 15.07 13.83 -3.88
CA ALA A 245 13.95 14.67 -3.47
C ALA A 245 14.35 16.03 -2.85
N GLY A 246 15.61 16.27 -2.62
CA GLY A 246 16.12 17.56 -2.09
C GLY A 246 15.59 17.86 -0.68
N LYS A 247 14.94 19.02 -0.51
CA LYS A 247 14.44 19.50 0.79
C LYS A 247 13.02 19.03 1.13
N LYS A 248 12.38 18.23 0.27
CA LYS A 248 11.02 17.75 0.51
C LYS A 248 10.96 16.80 1.70
N LYS A 249 9.85 16.79 2.41
CA LYS A 249 9.51 15.64 3.24
C LYS A 249 9.33 14.41 2.35
N VAL A 250 9.77 13.26 2.82
CA VAL A 250 9.67 12.01 2.05
C VAL A 250 9.03 10.94 2.92
N VAL A 251 8.04 10.24 2.35
CA VAL A 251 7.44 9.04 2.91
C VAL A 251 7.64 7.91 1.90
N LEU A 252 8.23 6.81 2.32
CA LEU A 252 8.51 5.64 1.50
C LEU A 252 7.81 4.41 2.08
N GLU A 253 6.98 3.78 1.28
CA GLU A 253 6.39 2.47 1.54
C GLU A 253 6.95 1.49 0.51
N LEU A 254 7.86 0.63 0.95
CA LEU A 254 8.62 -0.24 0.06
C LEU A 254 8.31 -1.72 0.31
N GLY A 255 9.15 -2.59 -0.23
CA GLY A 255 8.96 -4.03 -0.14
C GLY A 255 9.08 -4.60 1.27
N GLY A 256 8.67 -5.86 1.41
CA GLY A 256 8.77 -6.63 2.65
C GLY A 256 9.18 -8.08 2.37
N ASN A 257 9.73 -8.72 3.40
CA ASN A 257 10.00 -10.16 3.45
C ASN A 257 9.29 -10.70 4.69
N ALA A 258 7.97 -10.50 4.74
CA ALA A 258 7.18 -10.66 5.95
C ALA A 258 7.19 -12.10 6.47
N ALA A 259 7.51 -12.24 7.76
CA ALA A 259 7.52 -13.50 8.46
C ALA A 259 6.27 -13.68 9.35
N CYS A 260 5.89 -14.94 9.54
CA CYS A 260 4.84 -15.33 10.46
C CYS A 260 5.35 -16.47 11.36
N ILE A 261 5.39 -16.25 12.68
CA ILE A 261 5.81 -17.24 13.67
C ILE A 261 4.58 -18.01 14.14
N VAL A 262 4.67 -19.34 14.19
CA VAL A 262 3.64 -20.23 14.77
C VAL A 262 4.27 -20.94 15.99
N ASP A 263 3.85 -20.50 17.18
CA ASP A 263 4.38 -20.97 18.46
C ASP A 263 3.82 -22.35 18.85
N ALA A 264 4.45 -23.00 19.81
CA ALA A 264 4.16 -24.38 20.25
C ALA A 264 2.73 -24.56 20.80
N ASP A 265 2.10 -23.52 21.30
CA ASP A 265 0.76 -23.53 21.91
C ASP A 265 -0.40 -23.53 20.90
N GLN A 266 -0.12 -23.40 19.59
CA GLN A 266 -1.15 -23.19 18.57
C GLN A 266 -1.85 -24.47 18.07
N LYS A 267 -1.55 -25.63 18.65
CA LYS A 267 -2.21 -26.89 18.29
C LYS A 267 -3.74 -26.85 18.34
N PRO A 268 -4.38 -26.25 19.36
CA PRO A 268 -5.86 -26.16 19.42
C PRO A 268 -6.48 -25.28 18.34
N ARG A 269 -5.71 -24.43 17.68
CA ARG A 269 -6.18 -23.44 16.70
C ARG A 269 -5.73 -23.72 15.27
N PHE A 270 -5.26 -24.93 14.96
CA PHE A 270 -4.72 -25.25 13.63
C PHE A 270 -5.60 -24.83 12.46
N ASP A 271 -6.90 -25.08 12.51
CA ASP A 271 -7.79 -24.74 11.38
C ASP A 271 -7.80 -23.23 11.10
N PHE A 272 -7.82 -22.41 12.15
CA PHE A 272 -7.71 -20.96 12.04
C PHE A 272 -6.33 -20.56 11.53
N VAL A 273 -5.24 -21.02 12.16
CA VAL A 273 -3.86 -20.67 11.79
C VAL A 273 -3.58 -21.05 10.33
N ILE A 274 -3.93 -22.26 9.89
CA ILE A 274 -3.72 -22.70 8.50
C ILE A 274 -4.53 -21.86 7.53
N SER A 275 -5.79 -21.58 7.82
CA SER A 275 -6.63 -20.71 6.98
C SER A 275 -6.01 -19.32 6.81
N ARG A 276 -5.53 -18.72 7.91
CA ARG A 276 -4.88 -17.41 7.88
C ARG A 276 -3.55 -17.44 7.11
N LEU A 277 -2.69 -18.43 7.34
CA LEU A 277 -1.43 -18.61 6.63
C LEU A 277 -1.64 -18.74 5.11
N VAL A 278 -2.61 -19.58 4.67
CA VAL A 278 -2.95 -19.73 3.25
C VAL A 278 -3.43 -18.41 2.66
N SER A 279 -4.34 -17.73 3.35
CA SER A 279 -4.82 -16.41 2.93
C SER A 279 -3.66 -15.42 2.83
N GLY A 280 -2.84 -15.29 3.88
CA GLY A 280 -1.74 -14.33 3.93
C GLY A 280 -0.64 -14.57 2.90
N SER A 281 -0.37 -15.84 2.55
CA SER A 281 0.67 -16.17 1.57
C SER A 281 0.21 -16.01 0.13
N PHE A 282 -1.07 -16.19 -0.16
CA PHE A 282 -1.50 -16.37 -1.56
C PHE A 282 -2.61 -15.42 -2.02
N TYR A 283 -3.26 -14.64 -1.11
CA TYR A 283 -4.25 -13.65 -1.55
C TYR A 283 -3.62 -12.70 -2.56
N GLN A 284 -4.42 -12.26 -3.52
CA GLN A 284 -3.95 -11.37 -4.59
C GLN A 284 -2.70 -11.91 -5.31
N SER A 285 -2.60 -13.25 -5.45
CA SER A 285 -1.44 -13.93 -6.05
C SER A 285 -0.10 -13.58 -5.37
N GLY A 286 -0.12 -13.36 -4.05
CA GLY A 286 1.06 -13.04 -3.25
C GLY A 286 1.69 -11.66 -3.54
N GLN A 287 1.04 -10.80 -4.33
CA GLN A 287 1.57 -9.49 -4.71
C GLN A 287 1.26 -8.41 -3.66
N SER A 288 1.70 -8.66 -2.44
CA SER A 288 1.51 -7.77 -1.29
C SER A 288 2.81 -7.62 -0.50
N CYS A 289 3.15 -6.38 -0.12
CA CYS A 289 4.34 -6.08 0.68
C CYS A 289 4.30 -6.68 2.10
N ILE A 290 3.11 -7.02 2.60
CA ILE A 290 2.88 -7.73 3.86
C ILE A 290 2.34 -9.15 3.66
N GLY A 291 2.52 -9.71 2.45
CA GLY A 291 2.22 -11.12 2.18
C GLY A 291 3.13 -12.05 2.99
N VAL A 292 2.57 -13.13 3.55
CA VAL A 292 3.34 -14.10 4.33
C VAL A 292 4.28 -14.86 3.39
N GLN A 293 5.55 -14.50 3.39
CA GLN A 293 6.57 -15.18 2.60
C GLN A 293 7.31 -16.25 3.43
N ARG A 294 7.62 -15.97 4.69
CA ARG A 294 8.34 -16.88 5.59
C ARG A 294 7.42 -17.32 6.73
N ILE A 295 7.30 -18.63 6.92
CA ILE A 295 6.50 -19.23 7.98
C ILE A 295 7.44 -20.03 8.88
N LEU A 296 7.71 -19.48 10.06
CA LEU A 296 8.53 -20.12 11.08
C LEU A 296 7.60 -20.90 12.01
N VAL A 297 7.78 -22.21 12.11
CA VAL A 297 6.92 -23.11 12.88
C VAL A 297 7.71 -23.83 13.95
N HIS A 298 7.23 -23.80 15.20
CA HIS A 298 7.84 -24.56 16.27
C HIS A 298 7.91 -26.05 15.91
N THR A 299 9.07 -26.69 16.14
CA THR A 299 9.36 -28.08 15.72
C THR A 299 8.31 -29.08 16.17
N SER A 300 7.75 -28.91 17.38
CA SER A 300 6.67 -29.78 17.87
C SER A 300 5.40 -29.78 17.03
N LEU A 301 5.18 -28.76 16.18
CA LEU A 301 4.02 -28.57 15.32
C LEU A 301 4.35 -28.68 13.83
N TYR A 302 5.63 -28.68 13.48
CA TYR A 302 6.12 -28.47 12.11
C TYR A 302 5.51 -29.45 11.09
N ASP A 303 5.57 -30.75 11.36
CA ASP A 303 5.09 -31.76 10.40
C ASP A 303 3.58 -31.68 10.18
N GLU A 304 2.81 -31.42 11.22
CA GLU A 304 1.35 -31.30 11.09
C GLU A 304 0.95 -29.99 10.39
N VAL A 305 1.59 -28.86 10.73
CA VAL A 305 1.38 -27.58 10.04
C VAL A 305 1.76 -27.70 8.57
N LYS A 306 2.94 -28.26 8.26
CA LYS A 306 3.38 -28.53 6.88
C LYS A 306 2.36 -29.34 6.10
N LYS A 307 1.90 -30.47 6.64
CA LYS A 307 0.91 -31.35 6.01
C LYS A 307 -0.39 -30.60 5.72
N ARG A 308 -0.95 -29.89 6.71
CA ARG A 308 -2.20 -29.15 6.58
C ARG A 308 -2.08 -27.96 5.62
N PHE A 309 -1.01 -27.18 5.74
CA PHE A 309 -0.77 -26.01 4.89
C PHE A 309 -0.62 -26.40 3.41
N VAL A 310 0.22 -27.43 3.12
CA VAL A 310 0.37 -27.95 1.74
C VAL A 310 -0.95 -28.53 1.20
N THR A 311 -1.72 -29.23 2.04
CA THR A 311 -3.01 -29.78 1.64
C THR A 311 -4.02 -28.67 1.30
N ALA A 312 -4.04 -27.60 2.11
CA ALA A 312 -4.93 -26.45 1.87
C ALA A 312 -4.48 -25.64 0.64
N THR A 313 -3.19 -25.42 0.46
CA THR A 313 -2.61 -24.75 -0.70
C THR A 313 -2.98 -25.44 -2.02
N LYS A 314 -2.91 -26.76 -2.08
CA LYS A 314 -3.27 -27.56 -3.26
C LYS A 314 -4.74 -27.44 -3.65
N LYS A 315 -5.62 -26.98 -2.76
CA LYS A 315 -7.07 -26.80 -3.03
C LYS A 315 -7.39 -25.42 -3.59
N LEU A 316 -6.44 -24.50 -3.64
CA LEU A 316 -6.68 -23.16 -4.14
C LEU A 316 -7.04 -23.20 -5.63
N LYS A 317 -8.17 -22.62 -5.98
CA LYS A 317 -8.62 -22.51 -7.38
C LYS A 317 -7.90 -21.35 -8.05
N ALA A 318 -7.12 -21.66 -9.07
CA ALA A 318 -6.51 -20.68 -9.96
C ALA A 318 -7.36 -20.50 -11.23
N GLY A 319 -7.49 -19.27 -11.74
CA GLY A 319 -8.28 -19.03 -12.94
C GLY A 319 -8.58 -17.57 -13.24
N ASP A 320 -9.70 -17.34 -13.96
CA ASP A 320 -10.17 -15.99 -14.28
C ASP A 320 -10.52 -15.23 -12.99
N PRO A 321 -9.91 -14.06 -12.74
CA PRO A 321 -10.22 -13.24 -11.57
C PRO A 321 -11.68 -12.83 -11.43
N LYS A 322 -12.43 -12.81 -12.52
CA LYS A 322 -13.85 -12.47 -12.55
C LYS A 322 -14.77 -13.59 -12.04
N ASP A 323 -14.25 -14.83 -12.01
CA ASP A 323 -14.98 -15.96 -11.41
C ASP A 323 -14.92 -15.83 -9.87
N PRO A 324 -16.08 -15.76 -9.17
CA PRO A 324 -16.10 -15.65 -7.71
C PRO A 324 -15.42 -16.79 -6.96
N GLU A 325 -15.24 -17.95 -7.61
CA GLU A 325 -14.55 -19.09 -7.00
C GLU A 325 -13.01 -19.04 -7.18
N THR A 326 -12.50 -18.12 -7.99
CA THR A 326 -11.07 -17.96 -8.18
C THR A 326 -10.44 -17.33 -6.93
N PHE A 327 -9.43 -18.00 -6.39
CA PHE A 327 -8.59 -17.47 -5.31
C PHE A 327 -7.26 -16.93 -5.84
N LEU A 328 -6.67 -17.59 -6.82
CA LEU A 328 -5.38 -17.23 -7.41
C LEU A 328 -5.56 -16.73 -8.85
N GLY A 329 -5.37 -15.45 -9.05
CA GLY A 329 -5.36 -14.82 -10.38
C GLY A 329 -3.97 -14.80 -11.01
N PRO A 330 -3.80 -14.11 -12.15
CA PRO A 330 -2.49 -13.90 -12.76
C PRO A 330 -1.61 -12.95 -11.91
N MET A 331 -0.32 -13.07 -12.06
CA MET A 331 0.60 -12.00 -11.68
C MET A 331 0.44 -10.81 -12.63
N ILE A 332 0.98 -9.67 -12.25
CA ILE A 332 0.80 -8.42 -13.00
C ILE A 332 1.24 -8.52 -14.47
N ASP A 333 2.26 -9.32 -14.72
CA ASP A 333 2.75 -9.67 -16.07
C ASP A 333 3.55 -10.97 -16.07
N GLU A 334 3.85 -11.47 -17.26
CA GLU A 334 4.63 -12.69 -17.45
C GLU A 334 6.10 -12.53 -16.99
N ALA A 335 6.66 -11.33 -17.07
CA ALA A 335 8.04 -11.10 -16.62
C ALA A 335 8.18 -11.30 -15.12
N ALA A 336 7.20 -10.83 -14.33
CA ALA A 336 7.15 -11.07 -12.89
C ALA A 336 7.02 -12.57 -12.55
N ALA A 337 6.18 -13.30 -13.29
CA ALA A 337 6.03 -14.74 -13.11
C ALA A 337 7.29 -15.52 -13.48
N ARG A 338 7.96 -15.17 -14.59
CA ARG A 338 9.25 -15.76 -15.00
C ARG A 338 10.36 -15.51 -13.99
N ARG A 339 10.42 -14.31 -13.41
CA ARG A 339 11.39 -13.99 -12.37
C ARG A 339 11.28 -14.96 -11.20
N LEU A 340 10.06 -15.20 -10.71
CA LEU A 340 9.83 -16.12 -9.59
C LEU A 340 10.06 -17.58 -9.97
N GLU A 341 9.65 -18.00 -11.16
CA GLU A 341 9.98 -19.33 -11.68
C GLU A 341 11.51 -19.58 -11.64
N GLY A 342 12.30 -18.57 -12.05
CA GLY A 342 13.76 -18.63 -11.98
C GLY A 342 14.27 -18.73 -10.54
N TRP A 343 13.73 -17.94 -9.59
CA TRP A 343 14.12 -18.01 -8.18
C TRP A 343 13.75 -19.34 -7.51
N ILE A 344 12.61 -19.92 -7.86
CA ILE A 344 12.20 -21.26 -7.41
C ILE A 344 13.18 -22.33 -7.92
N ALA A 345 13.59 -22.23 -9.19
CA ALA A 345 14.56 -23.15 -9.79
C ALA A 345 15.95 -23.02 -9.13
N GLU A 346 16.42 -21.79 -8.90
CA GLU A 346 17.67 -21.51 -8.19
C GLU A 346 17.64 -22.10 -6.78
N ALA A 347 16.59 -21.89 -6.01
CA ALA A 347 16.45 -22.42 -4.67
C ALA A 347 16.45 -23.95 -4.67
N LYS A 348 15.73 -24.58 -5.61
CA LYS A 348 15.73 -26.04 -5.77
C LYS A 348 17.13 -26.59 -6.08
N GLN A 349 17.90 -25.96 -6.97
CA GLN A 349 19.27 -26.33 -7.27
C GLN A 349 20.19 -26.20 -6.06
N ALA A 350 19.92 -25.23 -5.20
CA ALA A 350 20.64 -25.01 -3.94
C ALA A 350 20.19 -25.93 -2.77
N GLY A 351 19.30 -26.89 -3.02
CA GLY A 351 18.88 -27.89 -2.04
C GLY A 351 17.48 -27.71 -1.45
N ALA A 352 16.75 -26.67 -1.81
CA ALA A 352 15.37 -26.49 -1.37
C ALA A 352 14.45 -27.57 -1.94
N LYS A 353 13.42 -27.95 -1.18
CA LYS A 353 12.42 -28.93 -1.60
C LYS A 353 11.10 -28.25 -1.86
N ILE A 354 10.57 -28.40 -3.09
CA ILE A 354 9.23 -27.94 -3.46
C ILE A 354 8.21 -28.95 -2.93
N LEU A 355 7.32 -28.51 -2.05
CA LEU A 355 6.26 -29.33 -1.44
C LEU A 355 4.99 -29.34 -2.30
N CYS A 356 4.69 -28.23 -2.98
CA CYS A 356 3.65 -28.13 -4.00
C CYS A 356 3.87 -26.90 -4.88
N GLY A 357 3.18 -26.85 -6.03
CA GLY A 357 3.25 -25.75 -7.00
C GLY A 357 4.52 -25.76 -7.85
N GLY A 358 5.04 -24.58 -8.16
CA GLY A 358 6.27 -24.37 -8.89
C GLY A 358 6.12 -24.36 -10.42
N LYS A 359 4.90 -24.44 -10.95
CA LYS A 359 4.65 -24.41 -12.41
C LYS A 359 4.10 -23.05 -12.83
N ARG A 360 4.51 -22.59 -13.98
CA ARG A 360 4.04 -21.35 -14.60
C ARG A 360 3.37 -21.62 -15.94
N ASN A 361 2.33 -20.85 -16.22
CA ASN A 361 1.71 -20.77 -17.55
C ASN A 361 1.39 -19.29 -17.86
N GLY A 362 2.18 -18.66 -18.74
CA GLY A 362 2.08 -17.22 -18.99
C GLY A 362 2.36 -16.42 -17.72
N SER A 363 1.40 -15.57 -17.32
CA SER A 363 1.44 -14.80 -16.07
C SER A 363 0.88 -15.56 -14.86
N MET A 364 0.31 -16.75 -15.06
CA MET A 364 -0.17 -17.60 -13.96
C MET A 364 1.00 -18.39 -13.36
N LEU A 365 1.20 -18.28 -12.05
CA LEU A 365 2.16 -19.06 -11.27
C LEU A 365 1.40 -19.79 -10.17
N ASP A 366 1.65 -21.11 -10.01
CA ASP A 366 1.02 -21.90 -8.96
C ASP A 366 1.36 -21.35 -7.57
N ALA A 367 0.42 -21.46 -6.63
CA ALA A 367 0.73 -21.31 -5.21
C ALA A 367 1.79 -22.31 -4.80
N THR A 368 2.97 -21.81 -4.45
CA THR A 368 4.18 -22.61 -4.28
C THR A 368 4.66 -22.61 -2.84
N VAL A 369 4.90 -23.80 -2.28
CA VAL A 369 5.42 -23.97 -0.93
C VAL A 369 6.76 -24.71 -1.01
N LEU A 370 7.78 -24.15 -0.33
CA LEU A 370 9.12 -24.75 -0.23
C LEU A 370 9.53 -24.96 1.22
N GLU A 371 10.37 -25.97 1.45
CA GLU A 371 11.10 -26.16 2.71
C GLU A 371 12.61 -26.28 2.44
N ASN A 372 13.43 -26.11 3.47
CA ASN A 372 14.88 -26.20 3.40
C ASN A 372 15.50 -25.21 2.39
N VAL A 373 14.93 -24.01 2.28
CA VAL A 373 15.46 -22.97 1.42
C VAL A 373 16.72 -22.38 2.07
N PRO A 374 17.89 -22.41 1.42
CA PRO A 374 19.09 -21.79 1.99
C PRO A 374 18.90 -20.30 2.25
N HIS A 375 19.44 -19.80 3.36
CA HIS A 375 19.34 -18.36 3.70
C HIS A 375 20.02 -17.46 2.67
N THR A 376 20.95 -17.98 1.88
CA THR A 376 21.62 -17.27 0.77
C THR A 376 20.78 -17.21 -0.50
N ALA A 377 19.69 -17.98 -0.58
CA ALA A 377 18.81 -17.97 -1.75
C ALA A 377 17.99 -16.67 -1.83
N LYS A 378 17.74 -16.16 -3.03
CA LYS A 378 16.91 -14.96 -3.26
C LYS A 378 15.53 -15.08 -2.62
N LEU A 379 14.91 -16.27 -2.67
CA LEU A 379 13.60 -16.50 -2.04
C LEU A 379 13.62 -16.35 -0.52
N SER A 380 14.76 -16.57 0.14
CA SER A 380 14.88 -16.37 1.60
C SER A 380 15.17 -14.91 1.95
N GLY A 381 16.07 -14.24 1.22
CA GLY A 381 16.57 -12.91 1.56
C GLY A 381 15.88 -11.75 0.88
N MET A 382 15.17 -11.96 -0.26
CA MET A 382 14.54 -10.89 -1.04
C MET A 382 13.02 -11.03 -1.04
N GLU A 383 12.32 -9.94 -1.32
CA GLU A 383 10.87 -9.92 -1.53
C GLU A 383 10.49 -10.72 -2.78
N ALA A 384 9.74 -11.80 -2.62
CA ALA A 384 9.25 -12.63 -3.73
C ALA A 384 8.19 -11.89 -4.56
N PHE A 385 7.28 -11.19 -3.90
CA PHE A 385 6.17 -10.46 -4.50
C PHE A 385 5.35 -11.30 -5.47
N GLY A 386 4.93 -12.47 -4.99
CA GLY A 386 4.16 -13.45 -5.73
C GLY A 386 3.81 -14.67 -4.87
N PRO A 387 3.12 -15.69 -5.42
CA PRO A 387 2.49 -16.76 -4.65
C PRO A 387 3.49 -17.82 -4.18
N VAL A 388 4.45 -17.43 -3.34
CA VAL A 388 5.51 -18.31 -2.82
C VAL A 388 5.59 -18.18 -1.31
N ALA A 389 5.59 -19.30 -0.59
CA ALA A 389 5.77 -19.37 0.86
C ALA A 389 6.85 -20.39 1.24
N LEU A 390 7.65 -20.04 2.25
CA LEU A 390 8.73 -20.85 2.80
C LEU A 390 8.35 -21.36 4.17
N LEU A 391 8.60 -22.65 4.46
CA LEU A 391 8.41 -23.25 5.77
C LEU A 391 9.78 -23.48 6.42
N GLU A 392 9.95 -22.96 7.63
CA GLU A 392 11.18 -23.04 8.42
C GLU A 392 10.85 -23.55 9.84
N PRO A 393 11.53 -24.60 10.36
CA PRO A 393 11.35 -25.04 11.74
C PRO A 393 12.16 -24.16 12.70
N PHE A 394 11.69 -24.02 13.95
CA PHE A 394 12.46 -23.45 15.06
C PHE A 394 12.18 -24.21 16.37
N ASP A 395 13.14 -24.23 17.27
CA ASP A 395 13.01 -24.88 18.58
C ASP A 395 12.84 -23.86 19.72
N ASP A 396 13.49 -22.70 19.60
CA ASP A 396 13.49 -21.65 20.60
C ASP A 396 12.84 -20.37 20.06
N PHE A 397 11.96 -19.77 20.86
CA PHE A 397 11.19 -18.59 20.44
C PHE A 397 12.09 -17.36 20.16
N ASP A 398 13.15 -17.17 20.96
CA ASP A 398 14.10 -16.07 20.75
C ASP A 398 14.94 -16.29 19.47
N ALA A 399 15.24 -17.54 19.13
CA ALA A 399 15.88 -17.88 17.86
C ALA A 399 14.96 -17.57 16.66
N ALA A 400 13.65 -17.80 16.80
CA ALA A 400 12.68 -17.40 15.77
C ALA A 400 12.64 -15.86 15.60
N LEU A 401 12.64 -15.10 16.69
CA LEU A 401 12.70 -13.63 16.64
C LEU A 401 14.00 -13.15 15.96
N ALA A 402 15.12 -13.76 16.28
CA ALA A 402 16.42 -13.45 15.67
C ALA A 402 16.41 -13.77 14.16
N ALA A 403 15.80 -14.88 13.74
CA ALA A 403 15.67 -15.26 12.33
C ALA A 403 14.77 -14.25 11.53
N VAL A 404 13.72 -13.72 12.16
CA VAL A 404 12.92 -12.64 11.56
C VAL A 404 13.75 -11.37 11.41
N ASN A 405 14.46 -10.99 12.48
CA ASN A 405 15.29 -9.77 12.50
C ASN A 405 16.49 -9.80 11.56
N ALA A 406 16.96 -10.99 11.16
CA ALA A 406 18.05 -11.16 10.19
C ALA A 406 17.69 -10.69 8.77
N SER A 407 16.40 -10.44 8.48
CA SER A 407 15.98 -9.86 7.22
C SER A 407 16.43 -8.39 7.09
N ASP A 408 16.84 -7.99 5.89
CA ASP A 408 17.10 -6.59 5.54
C ASP A 408 15.81 -5.74 5.49
N TYR A 409 14.66 -6.39 5.47
CA TYR A 409 13.34 -5.78 5.50
C TYR A 409 12.80 -5.69 6.92
N GLY A 410 11.80 -4.82 7.12
CA GLY A 410 11.16 -4.65 8.41
C GLY A 410 9.83 -3.92 8.27
N LEU A 411 8.86 -4.54 7.56
CA LEU A 411 7.55 -3.90 7.35
C LEU A 411 6.54 -4.36 8.41
N GLN A 412 6.24 -5.65 8.46
CA GLN A 412 5.29 -6.20 9.41
C GLN A 412 5.55 -7.70 9.63
N ALA A 413 5.44 -8.17 10.87
CA ALA A 413 5.53 -9.57 11.23
C ALA A 413 4.26 -10.06 11.93
N GLY A 414 3.90 -11.33 11.73
CA GLY A 414 2.81 -12.01 12.42
C GLY A 414 3.33 -12.98 13.46
N VAL A 415 2.61 -13.14 14.57
CA VAL A 415 2.98 -14.09 15.64
C VAL A 415 1.73 -14.77 16.16
N PHE A 416 1.53 -16.04 15.82
CA PHE A 416 0.51 -16.87 16.44
C PHE A 416 1.04 -17.44 17.75
N THR A 417 0.57 -16.91 18.86
CA THR A 417 0.83 -17.39 20.22
C THR A 417 -0.34 -17.00 21.14
N ASP A 418 -0.69 -17.86 22.06
CA ASP A 418 -1.63 -17.56 23.15
C ASP A 418 -0.86 -17.18 24.44
N ASN A 419 0.47 -17.22 24.41
CA ASN A 419 1.34 -16.78 25.49
C ASN A 419 1.55 -15.26 25.43
N LEU A 420 0.92 -14.52 26.35
CA LEU A 420 1.05 -13.06 26.43
C LEU A 420 2.52 -12.61 26.53
N MET A 421 3.37 -13.36 27.25
CA MET A 421 4.77 -12.97 27.41
C MET A 421 5.55 -13.13 26.09
N HIS A 422 5.24 -14.14 25.27
CA HIS A 422 5.81 -14.29 23.93
C HIS A 422 5.32 -13.16 23.01
N ALA A 423 4.03 -12.79 23.08
CA ALA A 423 3.51 -11.67 22.30
C ALA A 423 4.20 -10.34 22.64
N MET A 424 4.37 -10.04 23.94
CA MET A 424 5.10 -8.86 24.42
C MET A 424 6.58 -8.92 24.03
N ARG A 425 7.21 -10.07 24.19
CA ARG A 425 8.60 -10.28 23.77
C ARG A 425 8.81 -10.04 22.29
N ALA A 426 7.88 -10.52 21.45
CA ALA A 426 7.93 -10.28 20.01
C ALA A 426 7.79 -8.79 19.69
N TRP A 427 6.88 -8.08 20.36
CA TRP A 427 6.71 -6.64 20.17
C TRP A 427 7.95 -5.82 20.56
N ASP A 428 8.62 -6.21 21.65
CA ASP A 428 9.84 -5.52 22.13
C ASP A 428 11.08 -5.84 21.27
N ALA A 429 11.19 -7.08 20.76
CA ALA A 429 12.42 -7.57 20.12
C ALA A 429 12.41 -7.46 18.60
N LEU A 430 11.25 -7.49 17.93
CA LEU A 430 11.17 -7.44 16.47
C LEU A 430 11.43 -6.03 15.93
N VAL A 431 12.39 -5.92 15.02
CA VAL A 431 12.74 -4.67 14.32
C VAL A 431 11.87 -4.56 13.06
N GLU A 432 10.58 -4.37 13.30
CA GLU A 432 9.53 -4.28 12.28
C GLU A 432 8.71 -3.01 12.48
N GLY A 433 8.08 -2.50 11.42
CA GLY A 433 7.15 -1.38 11.52
C GLY A 433 5.87 -1.74 12.27
N GLY A 434 5.46 -3.01 12.23
CA GLY A 434 4.31 -3.53 12.96
C GLY A 434 4.48 -5.00 13.36
N VAL A 435 3.91 -5.37 14.51
CA VAL A 435 3.82 -6.76 14.99
C VAL A 435 2.35 -7.09 15.23
N VAL A 436 1.87 -8.16 14.59
CA VAL A 436 0.49 -8.63 14.70
C VAL A 436 0.46 -9.92 15.54
N ALA A 437 0.04 -9.81 16.78
CA ALA A 437 -0.13 -10.97 17.65
C ALA A 437 -1.49 -11.63 17.42
N GLY A 438 -1.51 -12.96 17.28
CA GLY A 438 -2.71 -13.77 17.04
C GLY A 438 -3.20 -13.80 15.59
N ASP A 439 -2.49 -13.17 14.65
CA ASP A 439 -2.83 -13.17 13.22
C ASP A 439 -1.56 -13.05 12.33
N ILE A 440 -1.78 -13.05 11.02
CA ILE A 440 -0.76 -12.90 9.97
C ILE A 440 -0.32 -11.43 9.82
N PRO A 441 0.88 -11.19 9.26
CA PRO A 441 1.36 -9.82 8.99
C PRO A 441 0.50 -9.06 7.96
N SER A 442 -0.34 -9.74 7.20
CA SER A 442 -1.19 -9.11 6.18
C SER A 442 -2.39 -8.34 6.75
N PHE A 443 -2.55 -8.29 8.08
CA PHE A 443 -3.59 -7.49 8.72
C PHE A 443 -3.27 -6.00 8.61
N ARG A 444 -4.22 -5.22 8.08
CA ARG A 444 -4.13 -3.75 8.01
C ARG A 444 -5.52 -3.13 8.08
N VAL A 445 -5.66 -2.11 8.93
CA VAL A 445 -6.77 -1.15 8.94
C VAL A 445 -6.24 0.26 8.75
N ASP A 446 -7.06 1.14 8.17
CA ASP A 446 -6.54 2.37 7.55
C ASP A 446 -6.35 3.54 8.55
N ASN A 447 -6.72 3.34 9.84
CA ASN A 447 -6.45 4.26 10.94
C ASN A 447 -5.22 3.89 11.79
N MET A 448 -4.61 2.70 11.60
CA MET A 448 -3.38 2.32 12.31
C MET A 448 -2.15 2.98 11.69
N PRO A 449 -1.06 3.22 12.47
CA PRO A 449 0.23 3.57 11.88
C PRO A 449 0.72 2.40 11.04
N TYR A 450 1.18 2.69 9.84
CA TYR A 450 1.69 1.68 8.92
C TYR A 450 2.93 2.21 8.22
N GLY A 451 3.95 1.40 8.12
CA GLY A 451 5.20 1.73 7.44
C GLY A 451 6.38 0.92 7.97
N GLY A 452 7.37 0.75 7.12
CA GLY A 452 8.53 -0.06 7.39
C GLY A 452 9.69 0.66 8.08
N VAL A 453 10.61 -0.15 8.55
CA VAL A 453 11.97 0.22 8.94
C VAL A 453 12.95 -0.51 8.02
N LYS A 454 14.26 -0.33 8.18
CA LYS A 454 15.30 -0.92 7.33
C LYS A 454 15.03 -0.61 5.84
N LEU A 455 15.11 -1.62 4.94
CA LEU A 455 14.81 -1.44 3.52
C LEU A 455 13.30 -1.30 3.21
N SER A 456 12.42 -1.54 4.16
CA SER A 456 10.97 -1.50 3.92
C SER A 456 10.36 -0.11 3.89
N GLY A 457 11.05 0.93 4.32
CA GLY A 457 10.51 2.26 4.15
C GLY A 457 11.03 3.33 5.11
N PHE A 458 10.39 4.50 5.02
CA PHE A 458 10.70 5.69 5.82
C PHE A 458 9.42 6.52 6.01
N GLY A 459 9.13 6.93 7.24
CA GLY A 459 7.86 7.59 7.59
C GLY A 459 6.74 6.61 7.90
N ARG A 460 5.52 7.11 8.03
CA ARG A 460 4.34 6.28 8.32
C ARG A 460 3.14 6.72 7.50
N GLU A 461 2.40 5.75 6.97
CA GLU A 461 1.03 5.92 6.48
C GLU A 461 0.01 5.62 7.61
N GLY A 462 -1.27 5.61 7.26
CA GLY A 462 -2.39 5.70 8.17
C GLY A 462 -2.86 7.15 8.21
N ILE A 463 -4.17 7.38 8.12
CA ILE A 463 -4.71 8.70 7.77
C ILE A 463 -4.22 9.80 8.71
N ARG A 464 -4.28 9.59 10.02
CA ARG A 464 -3.80 10.57 11.01
C ARG A 464 -2.31 10.87 10.83
N TYR A 465 -1.48 9.86 10.66
CA TYR A 465 -0.03 9.98 10.54
C TYR A 465 0.37 10.66 9.22
N ALA A 466 -0.32 10.32 8.13
CA ALA A 466 -0.13 11.00 6.85
C ALA A 466 -0.53 12.48 6.91
N ILE A 467 -1.59 12.84 7.64
CA ILE A 467 -1.98 14.24 7.89
C ILE A 467 -0.87 14.96 8.69
N GLU A 468 -0.24 14.27 9.65
CA GLU A 468 0.88 14.84 10.41
C GLU A 468 2.07 15.18 9.53
N ASP A 469 2.41 14.34 8.55
CA ASP A 469 3.47 14.61 7.58
C ASP A 469 3.10 15.72 6.58
N MET A 470 1.81 15.83 6.23
CA MET A 470 1.27 16.84 5.30
C MET A 470 0.95 18.18 5.97
N THR A 471 1.30 18.35 7.24
CA THR A 471 1.11 19.59 7.99
C THR A 471 2.37 19.99 8.73
N GLU A 472 2.50 21.31 9.00
CA GLU A 472 3.58 21.88 9.81
C GLU A 472 3.02 22.49 11.09
N ARG A 473 3.79 22.42 12.17
CA ARG A 473 3.51 23.13 13.41
C ARG A 473 3.95 24.58 13.30
N ARG A 474 3.04 25.51 13.55
CA ARG A 474 3.32 26.94 13.57
C ARG A 474 3.06 27.49 14.96
N LEU A 475 4.12 27.99 15.60
CA LEU A 475 4.07 28.58 16.93
C LEU A 475 3.69 30.07 16.84
N LEU A 476 2.77 30.51 17.69
CA LEU A 476 2.55 31.90 18.06
C LEU A 476 3.01 32.09 19.51
N VAL A 477 3.88 33.05 19.74
CA VAL A 477 4.31 33.47 21.08
C VAL A 477 3.72 34.84 21.36
N ILE A 478 3.05 34.99 22.51
CA ILE A 478 2.55 36.26 23.00
C ILE A 478 3.25 36.56 24.31
N ARG A 479 3.77 37.79 24.45
CA ARG A 479 4.29 38.30 25.71
C ARG A 479 3.26 39.24 26.30
N ASP A 480 2.87 38.99 27.55
CA ASP A 480 2.06 39.91 28.33
C ASP A 480 2.89 41.21 28.60
N PRO A 481 2.26 42.39 28.53
CA PRO A 481 2.97 43.66 28.73
C PRO A 481 3.59 43.79 30.09
#